data_adf718ba966aa94880b917b27bb3c25d
#
_entry.id   adf718ba966aa94880b917b27bb3c25d
#
_cell.length_a   1.000
_cell.length_b   1.000
_cell.length_c   1.000
_cell.angle_alpha   90.00
_cell.angle_beta   90.00
_cell.angle_gamma   90.00
#
_symmetry.space_group_name_H-M   'P 1'
#
loop_
_entity.id
_entity.type
_entity.pdbx_description
1 polymer ?
#
loop_
_entity_poly.entity_id
_entity_poly.type
_entity_poly.pdbx_seq_one_letter_code
_entity_poly.pdbx_strand_id
1 'polypeptide(L)'
;MLLLAVLPARAASEAEFRKLSKTYTLRADGSQEMRVQKELTLFTHAAMNGLYGETFIVYNPDFQKLEIHESYTRQKDGTVVQTPANAFVEVLPAAATNAPAYNQLKEMVVVHTGLELGATIVLDYSIVSKAGYLPELDVCCPVKELSPIKEFTFRLNVPAGKSVHYELLNASAQPSIAQRDGMKSFTWTLKEVKPRPYAYPSARESIGQAQAIASGMMPIFMASTWSRYDEALKSLKTQFQPGNRSIIEAKVAELTRGIQDNPQAVRNAIAHYMTELYQLGRCGVSLQDAGYRLRPASEVIRSAYGTQAELANLDVTLQQAAGLEAEVAVCALRPSKAENQGLSTIVSLVAQSKLMPEKVALTGTEEASLQPFLTVSNLDGKPLTMEAYLGAKEMQQTDTLKVDEKKLQQPAEGWGIVTLNDPTPTRTLYAYAANTTIPENILLPRTVNCTLETIVCLPEGMKVTPRANKEINNACGKVVFSYQPTKEGMKVTRSLRISRQLQTPSSYKELYALLAEWKDTHNHTLVVKKVAE
;
A
#
# COMPACT_ATOMS: atom_id res chain seq x y z
N MET A 1 -50.39 7.07 18.19
CA MET A 1 -49.45 6.43 17.28
C MET A 1 -48.10 7.11 17.48
N LEU A 2 -47.25 6.52 18.39
CA LEU A 2 -45.95 7.07 18.70
C LEU A 2 -44.98 6.61 17.59
N LEU A 3 -44.47 7.54 16.81
CA LEU A 3 -43.33 7.29 15.92
C LEU A 3 -42.09 7.19 16.78
N LEU A 4 -41.64 5.97 17.07
CA LEU A 4 -40.27 5.73 17.56
C LEU A 4 -39.31 6.02 16.38
N ALA A 5 -38.65 7.16 16.41
CA ALA A 5 -37.50 7.44 15.57
C ALA A 5 -36.39 6.47 15.96
N VAL A 6 -36.19 5.41 15.18
CA VAL A 6 -35.01 4.56 15.27
C VAL A 6 -33.83 5.39 14.77
N LEU A 7 -33.14 6.06 15.72
CA LEU A 7 -31.82 6.62 15.42
C LEU A 7 -30.90 5.44 15.04
N PRO A 8 -30.21 5.50 13.91
CA PRO A 8 -29.22 4.48 13.60
C PRO A 8 -28.19 4.47 14.73
N ALA A 9 -28.07 3.33 15.42
CA ALA A 9 -27.01 3.11 16.38
C ALA A 9 -25.68 3.26 15.60
N ARG A 10 -25.01 4.41 15.78
CA ARG A 10 -23.61 4.53 15.36
C ARG A 10 -22.85 3.46 16.15
N ALA A 11 -22.18 2.54 15.45
CA ALA A 11 -21.22 1.67 16.10
C ALA A 11 -20.30 2.55 16.94
N ALA A 12 -20.23 2.28 18.25
CA ALA A 12 -19.38 3.04 19.15
C ALA A 12 -17.93 2.89 18.67
N SER A 13 -17.21 3.99 18.51
CA SER A 13 -15.79 3.94 18.16
C SER A 13 -15.00 3.23 19.25
N GLU A 14 -13.99 2.45 18.86
CA GLU A 14 -13.09 1.75 19.80
C GLU A 14 -12.34 2.72 20.74
N ALA A 15 -11.98 3.90 20.22
CA ALA A 15 -11.30 4.98 20.93
C ALA A 15 -11.61 6.34 20.26
N GLU A 16 -11.18 7.43 20.88
CA GLU A 16 -11.29 8.77 20.30
C GLU A 16 -10.08 9.63 20.70
N PHE A 17 -9.41 10.19 19.72
CA PHE A 17 -8.42 11.23 19.98
C PHE A 17 -9.13 12.51 20.39
N ARG A 18 -8.97 12.91 21.67
CA ARG A 18 -9.43 14.21 22.17
C ARG A 18 -8.65 15.33 21.53
N LYS A 19 -7.32 15.12 21.44
CA LYS A 19 -6.38 15.99 20.75
C LYS A 19 -5.31 15.15 20.07
N LEU A 20 -4.93 15.55 18.88
CA LEU A 20 -3.76 15.07 18.17
C LEU A 20 -3.06 16.26 17.52
N SER A 21 -1.79 16.48 17.85
CA SER A 21 -0.99 17.57 17.27
C SER A 21 0.28 17.00 16.65
N LYS A 22 0.61 17.47 15.43
CA LYS A 22 1.87 17.18 14.76
C LYS A 22 2.52 18.50 14.39
N THR A 23 3.72 18.74 14.91
CA THR A 23 4.50 19.97 14.67
C THR A 23 5.80 19.60 13.97
N TYR A 24 6.08 20.26 12.86
CA TYR A 24 7.33 20.12 12.10
C TYR A 24 8.08 21.46 12.14
N THR A 25 9.34 21.43 12.55
CA THR A 25 10.17 22.62 12.71
C THR A 25 11.48 22.46 11.96
N LEU A 26 11.76 23.36 11.03
CA LEU A 26 13.10 23.59 10.50
C LEU A 26 13.77 24.68 11.34
N ARG A 27 14.90 24.37 11.96
CA ARG A 27 15.67 25.35 12.74
C ARG A 27 16.67 26.09 11.86
N ALA A 28 17.17 27.23 12.35
CA ALA A 28 18.11 28.06 11.60
C ALA A 28 19.45 27.37 11.31
N ASP A 29 19.85 26.40 12.13
CA ASP A 29 21.05 25.58 11.93
C ASP A 29 20.86 24.42 10.93
N GLY A 30 19.65 24.29 10.36
CA GLY A 30 19.29 23.23 9.41
C GLY A 30 18.87 21.91 10.09
N SER A 31 18.87 21.83 11.42
CA SER A 31 18.27 20.69 12.13
C SER A 31 16.75 20.73 12.01
N GLN A 32 16.11 19.55 12.11
CA GLN A 32 14.68 19.42 11.96
C GLN A 32 14.08 18.70 13.16
N GLU A 33 12.88 19.10 13.58
CA GLU A 33 12.15 18.46 14.64
C GLU A 33 10.75 18.08 14.17
N MET A 34 10.35 16.85 14.46
CA MET A 34 8.97 16.40 14.43
C MET A 34 8.50 16.15 15.85
N ARG A 35 7.47 16.86 16.33
CA ARG A 35 6.84 16.65 17.62
C ARG A 35 5.42 16.16 17.46
N VAL A 36 5.07 15.15 18.23
CA VAL A 36 3.72 14.55 18.26
C VAL A 36 3.18 14.62 19.68
N GLN A 37 1.96 15.16 19.81
CA GLN A 37 1.24 15.22 21.08
C GLN A 37 -0.13 14.59 20.89
N LYS A 38 -0.49 13.62 21.75
CA LYS A 38 -1.79 12.96 21.69
C LYS A 38 -2.46 12.83 23.05
N GLU A 39 -3.79 13.03 23.07
CA GLU A 39 -4.69 12.64 24.13
C GLU A 39 -5.73 11.70 23.53
N LEU A 40 -5.69 10.41 23.90
CA LEU A 40 -6.50 9.34 23.30
C LEU A 40 -7.31 8.64 24.39
N THR A 41 -8.65 8.75 24.33
CA THR A 41 -9.55 8.06 25.25
C THR A 41 -9.97 6.71 24.69
N LEU A 42 -9.90 5.66 25.50
CA LEU A 42 -10.17 4.26 25.15
C LEU A 42 -11.58 3.85 25.62
N PHE A 43 -12.35 3.21 24.74
CA PHE A 43 -13.74 2.83 25.03
C PHE A 43 -13.95 1.31 25.07
N THR A 44 -13.03 0.53 24.52
CA THR A 44 -13.16 -0.93 24.41
C THR A 44 -11.88 -1.65 24.82
N HIS A 45 -12.01 -2.94 25.16
CA HIS A 45 -10.86 -3.80 25.40
C HIS A 45 -10.00 -4.01 24.14
N ALA A 46 -10.60 -4.00 22.95
CA ALA A 46 -9.87 -4.08 21.70
C ALA A 46 -8.95 -2.86 21.50
N ALA A 47 -9.43 -1.65 21.87
CA ALA A 47 -8.60 -0.45 21.86
C ALA A 47 -7.39 -0.55 22.79
N MET A 48 -7.56 -1.14 24.00
CA MET A 48 -6.48 -1.28 24.98
C MET A 48 -5.44 -2.33 24.57
N ASN A 49 -5.89 -3.49 24.07
CA ASN A 49 -5.02 -4.66 23.89
C ASN A 49 -4.47 -4.80 22.47
N GLY A 50 -5.17 -4.30 21.46
CA GLY A 50 -4.81 -4.57 20.06
C GLY A 50 -4.49 -3.34 19.22
N LEU A 51 -4.99 -2.14 19.61
CA LEU A 51 -4.85 -0.97 18.76
C LEU A 51 -3.93 0.10 19.36
N TYR A 52 -4.04 0.39 20.66
CA TYR A 52 -3.42 1.57 21.28
C TYR A 52 -2.70 1.28 22.59
N GLY A 53 -2.60 0.02 23.02
CA GLY A 53 -1.86 -0.35 24.24
C GLY A 53 -0.37 -0.01 24.17
N GLU A 54 0.16 0.13 22.96
CA GLU A 54 1.54 0.48 22.67
C GLU A 54 1.63 1.60 21.64
N THR A 55 2.74 2.34 21.68
CA THR A 55 3.10 3.31 20.64
C THR A 55 4.51 3.01 20.13
N PHE A 56 4.63 2.88 18.81
CA PHE A 56 5.86 2.55 18.11
C PHE A 56 6.46 3.80 17.47
N ILE A 57 7.72 4.13 17.78
CA ILE A 57 8.40 5.32 17.29
C ILE A 57 9.74 4.92 16.68
N VAL A 58 9.81 4.93 15.35
CA VAL A 58 11.04 4.60 14.62
C VAL A 58 11.94 5.83 14.49
N TYR A 59 13.23 5.67 14.73
CA TYR A 59 14.24 6.71 14.55
C TYR A 59 15.63 6.11 14.30
N ASN A 60 16.53 6.93 13.77
CA ASN A 60 17.92 6.55 13.52
C ASN A 60 18.84 7.26 14.53
N PRO A 61 19.34 6.60 15.60
CA PRO A 61 20.13 7.24 16.65
C PRO A 61 21.46 7.82 16.18
N ASP A 62 21.98 7.39 15.02
CA ASP A 62 23.18 8.00 14.44
C ASP A 62 22.96 9.45 14.00
N PHE A 63 21.72 9.77 13.61
CA PHE A 63 21.34 11.07 13.05
C PHE A 63 20.18 11.75 13.77
N GLN A 64 19.46 11.01 14.60
CA GLN A 64 18.23 11.49 15.25
C GLN A 64 18.28 11.22 16.75
N LYS A 65 17.65 12.10 17.52
CA LYS A 65 17.41 11.95 18.95
C LYS A 65 15.92 11.87 19.20
N LEU A 66 15.47 10.83 19.88
CA LEU A 66 14.13 10.73 20.43
C LEU A 66 14.09 11.38 21.82
N GLU A 67 13.10 12.23 22.06
CA GLU A 67 12.83 12.87 23.36
C GLU A 67 11.38 12.63 23.74
N ILE A 68 11.15 11.94 24.86
CA ILE A 68 9.82 11.77 25.46
C ILE A 68 9.63 12.90 26.48
N HIS A 69 8.66 13.78 26.23
CA HIS A 69 8.37 14.92 27.10
C HIS A 69 7.37 14.55 28.17
N GLU A 70 6.29 13.84 27.79
CA GLU A 70 5.25 13.34 28.68
C GLU A 70 4.78 11.96 28.24
N SER A 71 4.56 11.05 29.19
CA SER A 71 3.93 9.76 28.95
C SER A 71 3.22 9.29 30.23
N TYR A 72 1.89 9.28 30.20
CA TYR A 72 1.07 8.81 31.31
C TYR A 72 -0.33 8.42 30.84
N THR A 73 -1.05 7.69 31.69
CA THR A 73 -2.47 7.40 31.52
C THR A 73 -3.26 8.14 32.60
N ARG A 74 -4.26 8.91 32.18
CA ARG A 74 -5.26 9.50 33.08
C ARG A 74 -6.45 8.56 33.13
N GLN A 75 -6.70 7.93 34.27
CA GLN A 75 -7.81 7.02 34.49
C GLN A 75 -9.15 7.75 34.49
N LYS A 76 -10.24 7.00 34.45
CA LYS A 76 -11.60 7.56 34.38
C LYS A 76 -11.95 8.44 35.61
N ASP A 77 -11.40 8.10 36.76
CA ASP A 77 -11.58 8.88 38.02
C ASP A 77 -10.65 10.09 38.14
N GLY A 78 -9.77 10.31 37.15
CA GLY A 78 -8.78 11.39 37.10
C GLY A 78 -7.41 11.01 37.66
N THR A 79 -7.24 9.81 38.21
CA THR A 79 -5.93 9.31 38.69
C THR A 79 -4.92 9.27 37.54
N VAL A 80 -3.70 9.76 37.78
CA VAL A 80 -2.61 9.77 36.81
C VAL A 80 -1.63 8.65 37.11
N VAL A 81 -1.48 7.72 36.12
CA VAL A 81 -0.51 6.63 36.18
C VAL A 81 0.63 6.98 35.23
N GLN A 82 1.79 7.33 35.77
CA GLN A 82 2.99 7.63 34.99
C GLN A 82 3.48 6.36 34.29
N THR A 83 3.93 6.48 33.05
CA THR A 83 4.58 5.38 32.34
C THR A 83 5.92 5.07 33.00
N PRO A 84 6.13 3.86 33.58
CA PRO A 84 7.36 3.54 34.28
C PRO A 84 8.53 3.35 33.31
N ALA A 85 9.76 3.51 33.80
CA ALA A 85 10.97 3.46 32.97
C ALA A 85 11.12 2.16 32.17
N ASN A 86 10.70 1.03 32.73
CA ASN A 86 10.74 -0.27 32.06
C ASN A 86 9.65 -0.49 30.98
N ALA A 87 8.75 0.47 30.81
CA ALA A 87 7.74 0.46 29.74
C ALA A 87 8.21 1.21 28.47
N PHE A 88 9.44 1.70 28.47
CA PHE A 88 10.12 2.24 27.29
C PHE A 88 11.15 1.22 26.82
N VAL A 89 10.86 0.51 25.73
CA VAL A 89 11.68 -0.59 25.24
C VAL A 89 12.17 -0.28 23.84
N GLU A 90 13.48 -0.24 23.65
CA GLU A 90 14.08 -0.12 22.32
C GLU A 90 14.26 -1.48 21.66
N VAL A 91 13.75 -1.64 20.46
CA VAL A 91 13.88 -2.84 19.65
C VAL A 91 14.32 -2.50 18.22
N LEU A 92 14.68 -3.52 17.45
CA LEU A 92 14.84 -3.35 16.01
C LEU A 92 13.45 -3.23 15.37
N PRO A 93 13.22 -2.22 14.48
CA PRO A 93 11.95 -2.11 13.79
C PRO A 93 11.61 -3.37 12.99
N ALA A 94 10.35 -3.81 13.03
CA ALA A 94 9.91 -4.96 12.24
C ALA A 94 10.22 -4.81 10.74
N ALA A 95 10.22 -3.57 10.22
CA ALA A 95 10.60 -3.25 8.85
C ALA A 95 12.06 -3.56 8.51
N ALA A 96 12.96 -3.58 9.51
CA ALA A 96 14.41 -3.86 9.36
C ALA A 96 14.77 -5.32 9.73
N THR A 97 13.80 -6.15 10.14
CA THR A 97 14.04 -7.57 10.41
C THR A 97 14.61 -8.26 9.17
N ASN A 98 15.68 -9.02 9.33
CA ASN A 98 16.42 -9.67 8.24
C ASN A 98 17.12 -8.70 7.25
N ALA A 99 17.33 -7.44 7.64
CA ALA A 99 18.01 -6.44 6.83
C ALA A 99 19.17 -5.79 7.58
N PRO A 100 20.32 -6.48 7.78
CA PRO A 100 21.45 -6.03 8.63
C PRO A 100 22.00 -4.65 8.31
N ALA A 101 21.90 -4.18 7.06
CA ALA A 101 22.31 -2.82 6.67
C ALA A 101 21.46 -1.71 7.32
N TYR A 102 20.37 -2.07 7.97
CA TYR A 102 19.45 -1.15 8.65
C TYR A 102 19.35 -1.40 10.17
N ASN A 103 20.27 -2.20 10.74
CA ASN A 103 20.30 -2.52 12.17
C ASN A 103 20.58 -1.30 13.08
N GLN A 104 21.05 -0.19 12.51
CA GLN A 104 21.19 1.08 13.22
C GLN A 104 19.83 1.74 13.55
N LEU A 105 18.76 1.37 12.85
CA LEU A 105 17.42 1.87 13.18
C LEU A 105 16.96 1.32 14.52
N LYS A 106 16.26 2.14 15.28
CA LYS A 106 15.60 1.78 16.53
C LYS A 106 14.10 2.06 16.45
N GLU A 107 13.33 1.24 17.14
CA GLU A 107 11.94 1.45 17.40
C GLU A 107 11.73 1.52 18.92
N MET A 108 11.37 2.69 19.41
CA MET A 108 10.93 2.84 20.80
C MET A 108 9.50 2.35 20.89
N VAL A 109 9.28 1.31 21.68
CA VAL A 109 7.97 0.82 22.09
C VAL A 109 7.63 1.48 23.42
N VAL A 110 6.61 2.33 23.43
CA VAL A 110 6.06 2.92 24.64
C VAL A 110 4.84 2.09 25.05
N VAL A 111 5.00 1.26 26.09
CA VAL A 111 3.91 0.43 26.63
C VAL A 111 3.09 1.27 27.60
N HIS A 112 1.82 1.55 27.25
CA HIS A 112 0.94 2.34 28.11
C HIS A 112 0.43 1.51 29.27
N THR A 113 0.59 2.01 30.51
CA THR A 113 0.22 1.33 31.74
C THR A 113 -0.99 1.99 32.40
N GLY A 114 -1.70 1.26 33.26
CA GLY A 114 -2.87 1.78 33.95
C GLY A 114 -4.10 1.96 33.07
N LEU A 115 -4.18 1.20 31.97
CA LEU A 115 -5.29 1.26 31.01
C LEU A 115 -6.56 0.66 31.61
N GLU A 116 -7.68 1.37 31.42
CA GLU A 116 -9.03 0.92 31.72
C GLU A 116 -10.03 1.54 30.74
N LEU A 117 -11.27 1.08 30.76
CA LEU A 117 -12.32 1.64 29.92
C LEU A 117 -12.65 3.08 30.34
N GLY A 118 -12.48 4.01 29.42
CA GLY A 118 -12.63 5.45 29.63
C GLY A 118 -11.33 6.16 30.03
N ALA A 119 -10.24 5.45 30.21
CA ALA A 119 -8.92 6.06 30.43
C ALA A 119 -8.44 6.83 29.21
N THR A 120 -7.59 7.83 29.43
CA THR A 120 -6.98 8.66 28.39
C THR A 120 -5.47 8.52 28.42
N ILE A 121 -4.89 8.01 27.35
CA ILE A 121 -3.44 8.00 27.10
C ILE A 121 -3.00 9.42 26.75
N VAL A 122 -1.97 9.93 27.41
CA VAL A 122 -1.29 11.18 27.10
C VAL A 122 0.15 10.86 26.74
N LEU A 123 0.58 11.26 25.53
CA LEU A 123 1.94 11.08 25.06
C LEU A 123 2.38 12.31 24.29
N ASP A 124 3.55 12.83 24.63
CA ASP A 124 4.24 13.94 23.96
C ASP A 124 5.70 13.54 23.72
N TYR A 125 6.12 13.55 22.47
CA TYR A 125 7.50 13.24 22.10
C TYR A 125 7.97 14.03 20.89
N SER A 126 9.30 14.18 20.76
CA SER A 126 9.96 14.77 19.61
C SER A 126 11.02 13.82 19.03
N ILE A 127 11.16 13.84 17.72
CA ILE A 127 12.32 13.30 16.99
C ILE A 127 13.08 14.50 16.41
N VAL A 128 14.31 14.71 16.88
CA VAL A 128 15.18 15.79 16.44
C VAL A 128 16.25 15.22 15.50
N SER A 129 16.22 15.62 14.23
CA SER A 129 17.18 15.23 13.21
C SER A 129 18.32 16.22 13.13
N LYS A 130 19.57 15.72 13.08
CA LYS A 130 20.79 16.55 12.85
C LYS A 130 20.68 17.28 11.52
N ALA A 131 21.28 18.45 11.43
CA ALA A 131 21.40 19.19 10.17
C ALA A 131 22.04 18.31 9.07
N GLY A 132 21.47 18.34 7.85
CA GLY A 132 21.95 17.57 6.69
C GLY A 132 21.59 16.09 6.69
N TYR A 133 20.88 15.56 7.71
CA TYR A 133 20.34 14.20 7.65
C TYR A 133 19.20 14.11 6.65
N LEU A 134 18.19 14.95 6.81
CA LEU A 134 17.14 15.14 5.82
C LEU A 134 17.53 16.31 4.90
N PRO A 135 17.38 16.18 3.57
CA PRO A 135 17.91 17.18 2.64
C PRO A 135 17.20 18.53 2.74
N GLU A 136 15.90 18.54 2.97
CA GLU A 136 15.05 19.73 3.16
C GLU A 136 13.91 19.39 4.13
N LEU A 137 13.24 20.40 4.69
CA LEU A 137 11.99 20.14 5.38
C LEU A 137 10.92 19.81 4.35
N ASP A 138 10.47 18.57 4.39
CA ASP A 138 9.59 17.99 3.38
C ASP A 138 8.61 17.04 4.08
N VAL A 139 7.34 17.42 4.09
CA VAL A 139 6.30 16.77 4.88
C VAL A 139 5.11 16.40 4.01
N CYS A 140 4.75 15.12 4.03
CA CYS A 140 3.47 14.63 3.59
C CYS A 140 2.81 13.90 4.76
N CYS A 141 1.81 14.54 5.37
CA CYS A 141 1.16 14.07 6.59
C CYS A 141 -0.33 13.78 6.35
N PRO A 142 -0.69 12.57 5.90
CA PRO A 142 -2.08 12.15 5.88
C PRO A 142 -2.60 11.96 7.31
N VAL A 143 -3.82 12.45 7.57
CA VAL A 143 -4.51 12.22 8.84
C VAL A 143 -5.24 10.89 8.76
N LYS A 144 -4.54 9.81 9.12
CA LYS A 144 -4.93 8.41 8.83
C LYS A 144 -5.22 7.57 10.08
N GLU A 145 -5.69 8.18 11.15
CA GLU A 145 -5.99 7.45 12.38
C GLU A 145 -7.20 6.52 12.22
N LEU A 146 -7.17 5.37 12.92
CA LEU A 146 -8.27 4.40 12.90
C LEU A 146 -9.47 4.84 13.73
N SER A 147 -9.26 5.76 14.67
CA SER A 147 -10.30 6.32 15.53
C SER A 147 -10.55 7.78 15.17
N PRO A 148 -11.75 8.31 15.41
CA PRO A 148 -12.07 9.71 15.15
C PRO A 148 -11.21 10.65 15.99
N ILE A 149 -10.96 11.87 15.47
CA ILE A 149 -10.18 12.90 16.14
C ILE A 149 -11.07 14.11 16.34
N LYS A 150 -11.27 14.52 17.61
CA LYS A 150 -12.04 15.73 17.92
C LYS A 150 -11.35 17.01 17.50
N GLU A 151 -10.05 17.10 17.81
CA GLU A 151 -9.23 18.24 17.41
C GLU A 151 -7.87 17.76 16.91
N PHE A 152 -7.59 18.02 15.63
CA PHE A 152 -6.29 17.79 15.01
C PHE A 152 -5.62 19.13 14.75
N THR A 153 -4.38 19.31 15.26
CA THR A 153 -3.55 20.48 14.98
C THR A 153 -2.33 20.07 14.17
N PHE A 154 -2.16 20.67 13.02
CA PHE A 154 -0.92 20.62 12.25
C PHE A 154 -0.19 21.95 12.34
N ARG A 155 1.10 21.92 12.71
CA ARG A 155 1.92 23.12 12.80
C ARG A 155 3.22 22.96 12.01
N LEU A 156 3.57 24.01 11.30
CA LEU A 156 4.81 24.13 10.54
C LEU A 156 5.55 25.36 11.01
N ASN A 157 6.80 25.20 11.46
CA ASN A 157 7.68 26.31 11.86
C ASN A 157 8.91 26.33 10.96
N VAL A 158 9.21 27.49 10.37
CA VAL A 158 10.39 27.68 9.54
C VAL A 158 11.05 29.01 9.86
N PRO A 159 12.37 29.19 9.63
CA PRO A 159 13.01 30.50 9.72
C PRO A 159 12.26 31.52 8.84
N ALA A 160 12.09 32.76 9.31
CA ALA A 160 11.26 33.76 8.65
C ALA A 160 11.70 34.07 7.20
N GLY A 161 13.00 33.93 6.89
CA GLY A 161 13.57 34.11 5.55
C GLY A 161 13.53 32.87 4.65
N LYS A 162 13.11 31.69 5.16
CA LYS A 162 13.02 30.45 4.37
C LYS A 162 11.68 30.40 3.63
N SER A 163 11.73 30.21 2.33
CA SER A 163 10.53 29.93 1.53
C SER A 163 10.00 28.55 1.86
N VAL A 164 8.68 28.42 1.98
CA VAL A 164 7.99 27.16 2.17
C VAL A 164 6.70 27.15 1.36
N HIS A 165 6.51 26.08 0.63
CA HIS A 165 5.28 25.76 -0.08
C HIS A 165 4.44 24.82 0.78
N TYR A 166 3.14 25.02 0.82
CA TYR A 166 2.26 24.17 1.62
C TYR A 166 0.85 24.06 1.03
N GLU A 167 0.17 22.98 1.37
CA GLU A 167 -1.20 22.71 0.96
C GLU A 167 -1.89 21.77 1.94
N LEU A 168 -3.21 21.94 2.06
CA LEU A 168 -4.10 20.98 2.71
C LEU A 168 -5.05 20.41 1.66
N LEU A 169 -4.89 19.12 1.34
CA LEU A 169 -5.79 18.39 0.44
C LEU A 169 -6.96 17.76 1.22
N ASN A 170 -8.09 17.60 0.53
CA ASN A 170 -9.29 16.90 1.01
C ASN A 170 -9.92 17.50 2.28
N ALA A 171 -9.58 18.73 2.62
CA ALA A 171 -10.21 19.53 3.67
C ALA A 171 -10.04 21.01 3.36
N SER A 172 -10.92 21.84 3.93
CA SER A 172 -10.87 23.28 3.77
C SER A 172 -10.59 23.94 5.12
N ALA A 173 -9.32 24.20 5.41
CA ALA A 173 -8.89 25.04 6.53
C ALA A 173 -7.72 25.92 6.07
N GLN A 174 -7.73 27.18 6.54
CA GLN A 174 -6.63 28.09 6.30
C GLN A 174 -5.73 28.15 7.53
N PRO A 175 -4.40 28.29 7.36
CA PRO A 175 -3.52 28.42 8.51
C PRO A 175 -3.66 29.78 9.18
N SER A 176 -3.60 29.80 10.49
CA SER A 176 -3.19 31.00 11.21
C SER A 176 -1.68 31.16 11.06
N ILE A 177 -1.23 32.37 10.73
CA ILE A 177 0.19 32.66 10.51
C ILE A 177 0.67 33.62 11.60
N ALA A 178 1.76 33.26 12.28
CA ALA A 178 2.42 34.09 13.26
C ALA A 178 3.93 34.17 12.95
N GLN A 179 4.54 35.28 13.29
CA GLN A 179 6.00 35.44 13.22
C GLN A 179 6.52 35.95 14.55
N ARG A 180 7.44 35.19 15.13
CA ARG A 180 8.06 35.52 16.41
C ARG A 180 9.47 34.94 16.47
N ASP A 181 10.38 35.67 17.11
CA ASP A 181 11.77 35.22 17.38
C ASP A 181 12.51 34.70 16.13
N GLY A 182 12.32 35.37 14.98
CA GLY A 182 12.94 34.96 13.71
C GLY A 182 12.32 33.73 13.04
N MET A 183 11.25 33.19 13.60
CA MET A 183 10.51 32.03 13.07
C MET A 183 9.13 32.45 12.57
N LYS A 184 8.69 31.82 11.49
CA LYS A 184 7.33 31.91 10.93
C LYS A 184 6.61 30.59 11.17
N SER A 185 5.45 30.69 11.81
CA SER A 185 4.62 29.54 12.19
C SER A 185 3.31 29.54 11.42
N PHE A 186 2.95 28.40 10.86
CA PHE A 186 1.67 28.15 10.19
C PHE A 186 0.92 27.09 11.01
N THR A 187 -0.29 27.38 11.42
CA THR A 187 -1.08 26.44 12.26
C THR A 187 -2.45 26.23 11.64
N TRP A 188 -2.78 24.97 11.38
CA TRP A 188 -4.11 24.51 10.96
C TRP A 188 -4.76 23.74 12.11
N THR A 189 -6.06 23.91 12.25
CA THR A 189 -6.87 23.12 13.19
C THR A 189 -8.05 22.54 12.44
N LEU A 190 -8.18 21.20 12.47
CA LEU A 190 -9.33 20.48 11.97
C LEU A 190 -10.12 19.92 13.17
N LYS A 191 -11.45 19.99 13.10
CA LYS A 191 -12.34 19.45 14.13
C LYS A 191 -13.16 18.30 13.58
N GLU A 192 -13.51 17.34 14.44
CA GLU A 192 -14.38 16.19 14.12
C GLU A 192 -13.88 15.43 12.87
N VAL A 193 -12.57 15.11 12.83
CA VAL A 193 -11.97 14.37 11.73
C VAL A 193 -12.40 12.91 11.81
N LYS A 194 -12.96 12.39 10.72
CA LYS A 194 -13.42 11.01 10.62
C LYS A 194 -12.24 10.04 10.60
N PRO A 195 -12.41 8.80 11.10
CA PRO A 195 -11.40 7.77 10.97
C PRO A 195 -11.18 7.42 9.50
N ARG A 196 -9.98 6.91 9.20
CA ARG A 196 -9.70 6.39 7.85
C ARG A 196 -10.58 5.18 7.56
N PRO A 197 -10.92 4.91 6.28
CA PRO A 197 -11.55 3.66 5.90
C PRO A 197 -10.67 2.46 6.28
N TYR A 198 -11.28 1.42 6.83
CA TYR A 198 -10.57 0.20 7.18
C TYR A 198 -10.12 -0.52 5.90
N ALA A 199 -8.83 -0.84 5.77
CA ALA A 199 -8.29 -1.68 4.72
C ALA A 199 -7.98 -3.06 5.29
N TYR A 200 -8.51 -4.13 4.67
CA TYR A 200 -8.25 -5.50 5.14
C TYR A 200 -6.75 -5.82 5.08
N PRO A 201 -6.19 -6.48 6.13
CA PRO A 201 -4.75 -6.76 6.23
C PRO A 201 -4.19 -7.67 5.13
N SER A 202 -5.04 -8.46 4.47
CA SER A 202 -4.64 -9.33 3.36
C SER A 202 -4.20 -8.56 2.11
N ALA A 203 -4.50 -7.29 2.02
CA ALA A 203 -3.99 -6.40 1.00
C ALA A 203 -2.53 -6.01 1.32
N ARG A 204 -1.61 -6.96 1.41
CA ARG A 204 -0.16 -6.72 1.43
C ARG A 204 0.36 -6.11 0.12
N GLU A 205 -0.53 -5.84 -0.81
CA GLU A 205 -0.19 -5.16 -2.04
C GLU A 205 0.15 -3.71 -1.74
N SER A 206 1.32 -3.35 -2.13
CA SER A 206 2.01 -2.10 -1.96
C SER A 206 1.26 -1.11 -1.06
N ILE A 207 1.68 -1.03 0.20
CA ILE A 207 1.22 -0.04 1.19
C ILE A 207 1.08 1.35 0.54
N GLY A 208 1.96 1.67 -0.43
CA GLY A 208 1.90 2.89 -1.23
C GLY A 208 0.65 3.06 -2.08
N GLN A 209 0.16 2.01 -2.75
CA GLN A 209 -1.09 2.11 -3.54
C GLN A 209 -2.32 2.30 -2.64
N ALA A 210 -2.42 1.53 -1.56
CA ALA A 210 -3.51 1.69 -0.61
C ALA A 210 -3.49 3.09 0.05
N GLN A 211 -2.32 3.63 0.35
CA GLN A 211 -2.17 4.98 0.87
C GLN A 211 -2.55 6.04 -0.16
N ALA A 212 -2.16 5.88 -1.42
CA ALA A 212 -2.49 6.81 -2.48
C ALA A 212 -3.99 6.85 -2.75
N ILE A 213 -4.66 5.70 -2.76
CA ILE A 213 -6.11 5.60 -2.95
C ILE A 213 -6.85 6.20 -1.75
N ALA A 214 -6.42 5.88 -0.53
CA ALA A 214 -6.97 6.46 0.69
C ALA A 214 -6.72 7.97 0.77
N SER A 215 -5.71 8.50 0.09
CA SER A 215 -5.36 9.92 0.10
C SER A 215 -6.46 10.82 -0.46
N GLY A 216 -7.26 10.34 -1.39
CA GLY A 216 -8.43 11.06 -1.89
C GLY A 216 -9.58 11.23 -0.88
N MET A 217 -9.52 10.57 0.26
CA MET A 217 -10.59 10.54 1.27
C MET A 217 -10.19 11.10 2.63
N MET A 218 -8.91 11.36 2.84
CA MET A 218 -8.38 11.85 4.11
C MET A 218 -7.75 13.23 3.95
N PRO A 219 -7.82 14.09 4.97
CA PRO A 219 -7.02 15.32 4.97
C PRO A 219 -5.53 14.98 4.86
N ILE A 220 -4.80 15.69 3.99
CA ILE A 220 -3.36 15.53 3.82
C ILE A 220 -2.72 16.92 3.88
N PHE A 221 -1.82 17.10 4.85
CA PHE A 221 -0.94 18.26 4.91
C PHE A 221 0.32 17.97 4.10
N MET A 222 0.60 18.82 3.13
CA MET A 222 1.85 18.83 2.38
C MET A 222 2.59 20.12 2.65
N ALA A 223 3.89 20.04 2.90
CA ALA A 223 4.74 21.20 3.03
C ALA A 223 6.15 20.87 2.57
N SER A 224 6.78 21.79 1.83
CA SER A 224 8.12 21.58 1.31
C SER A 224 8.91 22.88 1.29
N THR A 225 10.19 22.81 1.66
CA THR A 225 11.15 23.90 1.46
C THR A 225 12.01 23.72 0.22
N TRP A 226 11.79 22.64 -0.56
CA TRP A 226 12.34 22.54 -1.90
C TRP A 226 11.81 23.68 -2.76
N SER A 227 12.67 24.30 -3.56
CA SER A 227 12.24 25.35 -4.48
C SER A 227 11.37 24.79 -5.62
N ARG A 228 11.65 23.53 -6.04
CA ARG A 228 10.92 22.81 -7.09
C ARG A 228 11.04 21.31 -6.91
N TYR A 229 10.03 20.56 -7.37
CA TYR A 229 10.00 19.10 -7.28
C TYR A 229 11.11 18.41 -8.08
N ASP A 230 11.47 18.95 -9.26
CA ASP A 230 12.56 18.37 -10.06
C ASP A 230 13.94 18.48 -9.36
N GLU A 231 14.16 19.49 -8.52
CA GLU A 231 15.37 19.58 -7.69
C GLU A 231 15.38 18.51 -6.59
N ALA A 232 14.23 18.28 -5.97
CA ALA A 232 14.07 17.19 -5.02
C ALA A 232 14.37 15.83 -5.67
N LEU A 233 13.81 15.56 -6.85
CA LEU A 233 14.07 14.33 -7.62
C LEU A 233 15.54 14.20 -8.05
N LYS A 234 16.19 15.28 -8.49
CA LYS A 234 17.61 15.28 -8.83
C LYS A 234 18.48 14.94 -7.62
N SER A 235 18.14 15.48 -6.44
CA SER A 235 18.81 15.11 -5.19
C SER A 235 18.67 13.61 -4.91
N LEU A 236 17.48 13.07 -5.03
CA LEU A 236 17.24 11.63 -4.85
C LEU A 236 17.96 10.79 -5.92
N LYS A 237 17.99 11.24 -7.17
CA LYS A 237 18.67 10.55 -8.29
C LYS A 237 20.14 10.26 -8.00
N THR A 238 20.82 11.14 -7.25
CA THR A 238 22.22 10.92 -6.86
C THR A 238 22.44 9.64 -6.04
N GLN A 239 21.39 9.12 -5.43
CA GLN A 239 21.45 7.88 -4.64
C GLN A 239 21.33 6.61 -5.49
N PHE A 240 20.83 6.71 -6.74
CA PHE A 240 20.64 5.57 -7.63
C PHE A 240 21.95 5.20 -8.32
N GLN A 241 22.77 4.44 -7.63
CA GLN A 241 24.12 4.06 -8.07
C GLN A 241 24.21 2.57 -8.36
N PRO A 242 24.89 2.15 -9.45
CA PRO A 242 25.14 0.72 -9.73
C PRO A 242 26.12 0.10 -8.73
N GLY A 243 27.09 0.87 -8.23
CA GLY A 243 28.17 0.37 -7.38
C GLY A 243 29.22 -0.40 -8.17
N ASN A 244 29.64 -1.57 -7.67
CA ASN A 244 30.69 -2.37 -8.28
C ASN A 244 30.24 -2.99 -9.61
N ARG A 245 30.82 -2.50 -10.70
CA ARG A 245 30.47 -2.87 -12.08
C ARG A 245 30.66 -4.37 -12.37
N SER A 246 31.75 -4.97 -11.89
CA SER A 246 32.03 -6.39 -12.15
C SER A 246 31.00 -7.32 -11.52
N ILE A 247 30.40 -6.95 -10.39
CA ILE A 247 29.31 -7.72 -9.77
C ILE A 247 28.04 -7.65 -10.62
N ILE A 248 27.71 -6.46 -11.14
CA ILE A 248 26.56 -6.27 -12.02
C ILE A 248 26.73 -7.08 -13.31
N GLU A 249 27.89 -6.97 -13.96
CA GLU A 249 28.20 -7.68 -15.20
C GLU A 249 28.17 -9.21 -15.00
N ALA A 250 28.73 -9.72 -13.90
CA ALA A 250 28.68 -11.14 -13.57
C ALA A 250 27.23 -11.63 -13.38
N LYS A 251 26.38 -10.84 -12.66
CA LYS A 251 24.98 -11.20 -12.47
C LYS A 251 24.21 -11.18 -13.78
N VAL A 252 24.42 -10.18 -14.65
CA VAL A 252 23.80 -10.14 -15.98
C VAL A 252 24.23 -11.35 -16.82
N ALA A 253 25.53 -11.68 -16.86
CA ALA A 253 26.02 -12.85 -17.58
C ALA A 253 25.42 -14.17 -17.07
N GLU A 254 25.22 -14.29 -15.75
CA GLU A 254 24.54 -15.43 -15.13
C GLU A 254 23.10 -15.55 -15.61
N LEU A 255 22.32 -14.45 -15.51
CA LEU A 255 20.89 -14.43 -15.83
C LEU A 255 20.61 -14.60 -17.33
N THR A 256 21.50 -14.14 -18.19
CA THR A 256 21.29 -14.09 -19.64
C THR A 256 22.00 -15.18 -20.43
N ARG A 257 22.59 -16.16 -19.74
CA ARG A 257 23.38 -17.22 -20.38
C ARG A 257 22.58 -17.96 -21.45
N GLY A 258 23.05 -17.88 -22.69
CA GLY A 258 22.45 -18.56 -23.85
C GLY A 258 21.20 -17.87 -24.43
N ILE A 259 20.85 -16.67 -23.96
CA ILE A 259 19.68 -15.92 -24.44
C ILE A 259 20.00 -14.46 -24.78
N GLN A 260 21.29 -14.08 -24.83
CA GLN A 260 21.75 -12.69 -24.99
C GLN A 260 21.21 -12.00 -26.23
N ASP A 261 21.01 -12.77 -27.34
CA ASP A 261 20.52 -12.25 -28.62
C ASP A 261 18.98 -12.05 -28.66
N ASN A 262 18.28 -12.41 -27.58
CA ASN A 262 16.83 -12.26 -27.48
C ASN A 262 16.46 -11.28 -26.36
N PRO A 263 16.23 -9.98 -26.67
CA PRO A 263 15.92 -8.96 -25.67
C PRO A 263 14.70 -9.29 -24.79
N GLN A 264 13.67 -9.94 -25.34
CA GLN A 264 12.49 -10.34 -24.57
C GLN A 264 12.82 -11.45 -23.58
N ALA A 265 13.60 -12.46 -23.98
CA ALA A 265 14.04 -13.53 -23.08
C ALA A 265 14.94 -12.97 -21.96
N VAL A 266 15.84 -12.05 -22.28
CA VAL A 266 16.68 -11.34 -21.31
C VAL A 266 15.81 -10.57 -20.30
N ARG A 267 14.82 -9.81 -20.79
CA ARG A 267 13.88 -9.09 -19.91
C ARG A 267 13.11 -10.02 -18.99
N ASN A 268 12.64 -11.16 -19.50
CA ASN A 268 11.92 -12.17 -18.73
C ASN A 268 12.80 -12.79 -17.64
N ALA A 269 14.07 -13.10 -17.93
CA ALA A 269 15.01 -13.66 -16.96
C ALA A 269 15.31 -12.68 -15.82
N ILE A 270 15.55 -11.40 -16.13
CA ILE A 270 15.73 -10.35 -15.13
C ILE A 270 14.45 -10.20 -14.29
N ALA A 271 13.27 -10.17 -14.92
CA ALA A 271 12.00 -10.05 -14.20
C ALA A 271 11.74 -11.22 -13.24
N HIS A 272 12.12 -12.44 -13.64
CA HIS A 272 12.01 -13.63 -12.79
C HIS A 272 12.89 -13.48 -11.54
N TYR A 273 14.17 -13.16 -11.72
CA TYR A 273 15.09 -12.91 -10.61
C TYR A 273 14.59 -11.80 -9.68
N MET A 274 14.13 -10.68 -10.24
CA MET A 274 13.60 -9.57 -9.44
C MET A 274 12.32 -9.97 -8.69
N THR A 275 11.47 -10.81 -9.26
CA THR A 275 10.26 -11.31 -8.60
C THR A 275 10.61 -12.18 -7.39
N GLU A 276 11.55 -13.09 -7.54
CA GLU A 276 12.04 -13.93 -6.43
C GLU A 276 12.67 -13.05 -5.32
N LEU A 277 13.55 -12.14 -5.71
CA LEU A 277 14.19 -11.22 -4.77
C LEU A 277 13.17 -10.34 -4.04
N TYR A 278 12.14 -9.88 -4.73
CA TYR A 278 11.07 -9.07 -4.14
C TYR A 278 10.22 -9.86 -3.14
N GLN A 279 10.00 -11.16 -3.39
CA GLN A 279 9.24 -12.04 -2.50
C GLN A 279 10.04 -12.42 -1.24
N LEU A 280 11.33 -12.70 -1.39
CA LEU A 280 12.17 -13.28 -0.35
C LEU A 280 13.02 -12.24 0.40
N GLY A 281 13.44 -11.18 -0.30
CA GLY A 281 14.42 -10.21 0.18
C GLY A 281 13.93 -8.76 0.30
N ARG A 282 12.61 -8.51 0.25
CA ARG A 282 12.09 -7.15 0.40
C ARG A 282 12.24 -6.67 1.85
N CYS A 283 13.00 -5.59 2.03
CA CYS A 283 13.07 -4.84 3.27
C CYS A 283 11.93 -3.81 3.36
N GLY A 284 11.26 -3.74 4.52
CA GLY A 284 10.13 -2.85 4.76
C GLY A 284 10.49 -1.41 5.13
N VAL A 285 11.78 -1.09 5.28
CA VAL A 285 12.25 0.25 5.65
C VAL A 285 11.82 1.26 4.58
N SER A 286 11.18 2.33 5.02
CA SER A 286 10.72 3.39 4.12
C SER A 286 11.89 4.24 3.62
N LEU A 287 11.69 4.92 2.50
CA LEU A 287 12.66 5.85 1.95
C LEU A 287 12.99 6.99 2.95
N GLN A 288 11.99 7.45 3.71
CA GLN A 288 12.16 8.47 4.73
C GLN A 288 12.93 7.98 5.95
N ASP A 289 12.64 6.76 6.45
CA ASP A 289 13.38 6.16 7.58
C ASP A 289 14.84 5.90 7.21
N ALA A 290 15.11 5.60 5.93
CA ALA A 290 16.46 5.51 5.38
C ALA A 290 17.14 6.88 5.17
N GLY A 291 16.49 7.99 5.50
CA GLY A 291 17.00 9.36 5.28
C GLY A 291 17.21 9.69 3.81
N TYR A 292 16.39 9.14 2.92
CA TYR A 292 16.49 9.25 1.46
C TYR A 292 17.82 8.74 0.90
N ARG A 293 18.45 7.77 1.56
CA ARG A 293 19.70 7.14 1.15
C ARG A 293 19.45 5.72 0.67
N LEU A 294 20.18 5.31 -0.37
CA LEU A 294 20.11 3.98 -0.96
C LEU A 294 21.49 3.31 -0.97
N ARG A 295 21.52 2.02 -0.74
CA ARG A 295 22.69 1.22 -1.03
C ARG A 295 22.82 1.02 -2.55
N PRO A 296 24.04 0.95 -3.10
CA PRO A 296 24.25 0.66 -4.51
C PRO A 296 23.66 -0.71 -4.91
N ALA A 297 23.26 -0.86 -6.18
CA ALA A 297 22.69 -2.10 -6.71
C ALA A 297 23.59 -3.34 -6.48
N SER A 298 24.92 -3.19 -6.57
CA SER A 298 25.87 -4.28 -6.29
C SER A 298 25.81 -4.80 -4.84
N GLU A 299 25.49 -3.94 -3.87
CA GLU A 299 25.33 -4.36 -2.46
C GLU A 299 24.00 -5.10 -2.26
N VAL A 300 22.96 -4.74 -3.01
CA VAL A 300 21.69 -5.46 -3.01
C VAL A 300 21.88 -6.89 -3.56
N ILE A 301 22.65 -7.06 -4.63
CA ILE A 301 23.03 -8.40 -5.14
C ILE A 301 23.75 -9.21 -4.07
N ARG A 302 24.77 -8.64 -3.42
CA ARG A 302 25.56 -9.33 -2.40
C ARG A 302 24.76 -9.78 -1.20
N SER A 303 23.83 -8.94 -0.78
CA SER A 303 23.04 -9.17 0.44
C SER A 303 21.75 -9.94 0.20
N ALA A 304 21.30 -10.05 -1.05
CA ALA A 304 20.04 -10.66 -1.47
C ALA A 304 18.80 -10.05 -0.79
N TYR A 305 18.85 -8.76 -0.40
CA TYR A 305 17.71 -8.00 0.09
C TYR A 305 17.85 -6.52 -0.24
N GLY A 306 16.73 -5.81 -0.29
CA GLY A 306 16.71 -4.37 -0.50
C GLY A 306 15.37 -3.71 -0.15
N THR A 307 15.40 -2.40 0.08
CA THR A 307 14.19 -1.58 0.15
C THR A 307 13.53 -1.50 -1.23
N GLN A 308 12.30 -1.03 -1.30
CA GLN A 308 11.62 -0.85 -2.60
C GLN A 308 12.45 0.01 -3.57
N ALA A 309 13.03 1.11 -3.08
CA ALA A 309 13.86 2.01 -3.90
C ALA A 309 15.16 1.33 -4.37
N GLU A 310 15.81 0.56 -3.50
CA GLU A 310 17.02 -0.20 -3.83
C GLU A 310 16.73 -1.31 -4.84
N LEU A 311 15.60 -2.00 -4.72
CA LEU A 311 15.17 -3.02 -5.69
C LEU A 311 14.85 -2.39 -7.05
N ALA A 312 14.22 -1.21 -7.08
CA ALA A 312 14.00 -0.47 -8.33
C ALA A 312 15.33 -0.04 -8.98
N ASN A 313 16.31 0.41 -8.17
CA ASN A 313 17.65 0.72 -8.66
C ASN A 313 18.33 -0.52 -9.25
N LEU A 314 18.26 -1.66 -8.57
CA LEU A 314 18.85 -2.92 -9.04
C LEU A 314 18.23 -3.38 -10.36
N ASP A 315 16.90 -3.40 -10.47
CA ASP A 315 16.19 -3.82 -11.68
C ASP A 315 16.59 -2.96 -12.90
N VAL A 316 16.57 -1.63 -12.75
CA VAL A 316 17.02 -0.71 -13.80
C VAL A 316 18.49 -0.93 -14.15
N THR A 317 19.35 -1.10 -13.16
CA THR A 317 20.80 -1.32 -13.36
C THR A 317 21.07 -2.61 -14.13
N LEU A 318 20.39 -3.71 -13.79
CA LEU A 318 20.54 -4.99 -14.50
C LEU A 318 20.06 -4.90 -15.94
N GLN A 319 18.92 -4.25 -16.18
CA GLN A 319 18.39 -4.06 -17.53
C GLN A 319 19.35 -3.23 -18.40
N GLN A 320 19.81 -2.09 -17.89
CA GLN A 320 20.74 -1.21 -18.60
C GLN A 320 22.07 -1.92 -18.89
N ALA A 321 22.60 -2.68 -17.94
CA ALA A 321 23.83 -3.47 -18.13
C ALA A 321 23.64 -4.62 -19.15
N ALA A 322 22.42 -5.11 -19.32
CA ALA A 322 22.05 -6.08 -20.34
C ALA A 322 21.70 -5.43 -21.70
N GLY A 323 21.90 -4.11 -21.87
CA GLY A 323 21.60 -3.38 -23.11
C GLY A 323 20.12 -3.04 -23.32
N LEU A 324 19.27 -3.19 -22.29
CA LEU A 324 17.85 -2.84 -22.37
C LEU A 324 17.61 -1.41 -21.92
N GLU A 325 16.61 -0.74 -22.50
CA GLU A 325 16.19 0.58 -22.05
C GLU A 325 15.24 0.46 -20.86
N ALA A 326 15.69 1.00 -19.72
CA ALA A 326 14.92 1.06 -18.49
C ALA A 326 15.25 2.32 -17.69
N GLU A 327 14.28 2.81 -16.93
CA GLU A 327 14.41 3.95 -16.03
C GLU A 327 13.58 3.74 -14.75
N VAL A 328 13.84 4.53 -13.71
CA VAL A 328 13.04 4.49 -12.49
C VAL A 328 11.80 5.35 -12.68
N ALA A 329 10.63 4.75 -12.53
CA ALA A 329 9.36 5.45 -12.43
C ALA A 329 9.09 5.79 -10.95
N VAL A 330 8.82 7.07 -10.70
CA VAL A 330 8.47 7.65 -9.40
C VAL A 330 6.99 7.91 -9.39
N CYS A 331 6.26 7.21 -8.53
CA CYS A 331 4.85 7.50 -8.27
C CYS A 331 4.74 8.32 -6.99
N ALA A 332 4.08 9.45 -7.06
CA ALA A 332 3.93 10.38 -5.95
C ALA A 332 2.50 10.89 -5.83
N LEU A 333 2.09 11.29 -4.62
CA LEU A 333 0.83 11.98 -4.40
C LEU A 333 0.81 13.31 -5.16
N ARG A 334 -0.31 13.60 -5.80
CA ARG A 334 -0.51 14.82 -6.59
C ARG A 334 -1.05 15.94 -5.71
N PRO A 335 -0.28 17.02 -5.46
CA PRO A 335 -0.82 18.25 -4.92
C PRO A 335 -1.63 18.99 -5.98
N SER A 336 -2.40 20.01 -5.59
CA SER A 336 -3.08 20.89 -6.54
C SER A 336 -2.10 21.79 -7.29
N LYS A 337 -0.95 22.08 -6.67
CA LYS A 337 0.15 22.86 -7.24
C LYS A 337 1.45 22.06 -7.17
N ALA A 338 2.13 21.96 -8.30
CA ALA A 338 3.37 21.17 -8.42
C ALA A 338 4.48 21.61 -7.45
N GLU A 339 4.52 22.87 -7.07
CA GLU A 339 5.48 23.44 -6.10
C GLU A 339 5.33 22.90 -4.68
N ASN A 340 4.13 22.34 -4.35
CA ASN A 340 3.88 21.72 -3.05
C ASN A 340 4.37 20.27 -2.99
N GLN A 341 4.90 19.73 -4.08
CA GLN A 341 5.38 18.36 -4.16
C GLN A 341 6.84 18.28 -3.72
N GLY A 342 7.16 17.26 -2.93
CA GLY A 342 8.50 16.95 -2.47
C GLY A 342 8.74 15.44 -2.37
N LEU A 343 9.90 15.02 -1.88
CA LEU A 343 10.25 13.60 -1.73
C LEU A 343 9.30 12.84 -0.81
N SER A 344 8.76 13.51 0.20
CA SER A 344 7.80 12.93 1.15
C SER A 344 6.48 12.50 0.51
N THR A 345 6.17 13.02 -0.69
CA THR A 345 4.99 12.63 -1.47
C THR A 345 5.18 11.33 -2.25
N ILE A 346 6.40 10.81 -2.34
CA ILE A 346 6.70 9.57 -3.07
C ILE A 346 6.04 8.40 -2.35
N VAL A 347 5.18 7.69 -3.06
CA VAL A 347 4.49 6.50 -2.55
C VAL A 347 5.11 5.21 -3.06
N SER A 348 5.78 5.24 -4.22
CA SER A 348 6.43 4.07 -4.78
C SER A 348 7.48 4.44 -5.82
N LEU A 349 8.47 3.55 -5.95
CA LEU A 349 9.53 3.58 -6.95
C LEU A 349 9.58 2.20 -7.62
N VAL A 350 9.51 2.16 -8.94
CA VAL A 350 9.55 0.91 -9.71
C VAL A 350 10.40 1.07 -10.97
N ALA A 351 10.95 -0.04 -11.47
CA ALA A 351 11.61 -0.04 -12.76
C ALA A 351 10.56 -0.01 -13.88
N GLN A 352 10.70 0.95 -14.77
CA GLN A 352 9.98 0.99 -16.05
C GLN A 352 10.92 0.54 -17.17
N SER A 353 10.43 -0.36 -18.02
CA SER A 353 11.13 -0.87 -19.19
C SER A 353 10.29 -0.69 -20.43
N LYS A 354 10.91 -0.48 -21.58
CA LYS A 354 10.23 -0.53 -22.88
C LYS A 354 9.73 -1.94 -23.21
N LEU A 355 10.45 -2.96 -22.73
CA LEU A 355 10.05 -4.36 -22.87
C LEU A 355 9.38 -4.81 -21.58
N MET A 356 8.07 -5.11 -21.64
CA MET A 356 7.33 -5.70 -20.51
C MET A 356 7.60 -7.21 -20.44
N PRO A 357 7.59 -7.82 -19.24
CA PRO A 357 7.63 -9.28 -19.11
C PRO A 357 6.40 -9.92 -19.78
N GLU A 358 6.58 -11.09 -20.41
CA GLU A 358 5.47 -11.80 -21.08
C GLU A 358 4.32 -12.23 -20.15
N LYS A 359 4.64 -12.49 -18.88
CA LYS A 359 3.65 -12.85 -17.86
C LYS A 359 3.54 -11.76 -16.81
N VAL A 360 2.78 -10.75 -17.10
CA VAL A 360 2.33 -9.81 -16.10
C VAL A 360 0.90 -10.19 -15.74
N ALA A 361 0.73 -11.00 -14.69
CA ALA A 361 -0.59 -11.26 -14.11
C ALA A 361 -1.06 -10.00 -13.40
N LEU A 362 -1.82 -9.18 -14.09
CA LEU A 362 -2.26 -7.88 -13.58
C LEU A 362 -3.77 -7.85 -13.50
N THR A 363 -4.22 -7.60 -12.28
CA THR A 363 -5.58 -7.12 -12.08
C THR A 363 -5.62 -5.67 -12.50
N GLY A 364 -6.48 -5.34 -13.47
CA GLY A 364 -6.63 -3.98 -13.97
C GLY A 364 -7.08 -3.02 -12.87
N THR A 365 -6.44 -1.87 -12.82
CA THR A 365 -6.96 -0.69 -12.14
C THR A 365 -7.52 0.24 -13.20
N GLU A 366 -8.71 0.80 -12.96
CA GLU A 366 -9.17 1.89 -13.81
C GLU A 366 -8.26 3.09 -13.55
N GLU A 367 -7.47 3.46 -14.56
CA GLU A 367 -6.55 4.60 -14.51
C GLU A 367 -7.26 5.88 -14.04
N ALA A 368 -8.52 6.06 -14.44
CA ALA A 368 -9.35 7.19 -14.06
C ALA A 368 -9.59 7.31 -12.54
N SER A 369 -9.50 6.24 -11.76
CA SER A 369 -9.72 6.29 -10.31
C SER A 369 -8.50 6.79 -9.52
N LEU A 370 -7.29 6.66 -10.07
CA LEU A 370 -6.04 7.03 -9.40
C LEU A 370 -5.41 8.33 -9.94
N GLN A 371 -5.62 8.66 -11.22
CA GLN A 371 -5.06 9.86 -11.84
C GLN A 371 -5.28 11.17 -11.08
N PRO A 372 -6.46 11.40 -10.44
CA PRO A 372 -6.64 12.63 -9.66
C PRO A 372 -5.68 12.74 -8.47
N PHE A 373 -5.17 11.62 -7.95
CA PHE A 373 -4.42 11.56 -6.69
C PHE A 373 -2.93 11.29 -6.87
N LEU A 374 -2.51 10.83 -8.05
CA LEU A 374 -1.13 10.42 -8.32
C LEU A 374 -0.52 11.16 -9.50
N THR A 375 0.80 11.38 -9.42
CA THR A 375 1.66 11.72 -10.56
C THR A 375 2.65 10.59 -10.77
N VAL A 376 3.02 10.33 -12.03
CA VAL A 376 4.11 9.42 -12.37
C VAL A 376 5.11 10.16 -13.24
N SER A 377 6.37 10.12 -12.83
CA SER A 377 7.50 10.72 -13.55
C SER A 377 8.74 9.84 -13.45
N ASN A 378 9.74 10.12 -14.24
CA ASN A 378 11.07 9.59 -13.96
C ASN A 378 11.82 10.47 -12.95
N LEU A 379 13.06 10.09 -12.59
CA LEU A 379 13.90 10.85 -11.65
C LEU A 379 14.40 12.20 -12.19
N ASP A 380 14.19 12.50 -13.47
CA ASP A 380 14.44 13.82 -14.06
C ASP A 380 13.17 14.70 -14.07
N GLY A 381 12.07 14.20 -13.48
CA GLY A 381 10.79 14.90 -13.43
C GLY A 381 9.99 14.85 -14.74
N LYS A 382 10.43 14.06 -15.73
CA LYS A 382 9.67 13.89 -16.98
C LYS A 382 8.43 13.04 -16.71
N PRO A 383 7.23 13.48 -17.11
CA PRO A 383 6.02 12.71 -16.95
C PRO A 383 6.10 11.34 -17.63
N LEU A 384 5.60 10.30 -16.95
CA LEU A 384 5.44 8.96 -17.46
C LEU A 384 3.95 8.57 -17.46
N THR A 385 3.60 7.52 -18.21
CA THR A 385 2.23 7.02 -18.21
C THR A 385 1.92 6.26 -16.92
N MET A 386 0.67 6.29 -16.49
CA MET A 386 0.21 5.54 -15.32
C MET A 386 0.34 4.02 -15.53
N GLU A 387 0.26 3.55 -16.77
CA GLU A 387 0.48 2.14 -17.14
C GLU A 387 1.86 1.63 -16.76
N ALA A 388 2.87 2.50 -16.87
CA ALA A 388 4.23 2.18 -16.43
C ALA A 388 4.31 1.82 -14.95
N TYR A 389 3.42 2.38 -14.14
CA TYR A 389 3.38 2.16 -12.70
C TYR A 389 2.39 1.07 -12.28
N LEU A 390 1.18 1.07 -12.85
CA LEU A 390 0.10 0.17 -12.46
C LEU A 390 0.13 -1.18 -13.20
N GLY A 391 0.85 -1.26 -14.31
CA GLY A 391 0.83 -2.40 -15.21
C GLY A 391 -0.43 -2.45 -16.08
N ALA A 392 -0.71 -3.60 -16.73
CA ALA A 392 -1.82 -3.73 -17.66
C ALA A 392 -3.19 -3.47 -16.98
N LYS A 393 -4.08 -2.80 -17.71
CA LYS A 393 -5.43 -2.41 -17.24
C LYS A 393 -6.35 -3.60 -17.05
N GLU A 394 -6.10 -4.68 -17.75
CA GLU A 394 -6.98 -5.84 -17.79
C GLU A 394 -6.17 -7.13 -17.65
N MET A 395 -6.74 -8.09 -16.93
CA MET A 395 -6.25 -9.45 -16.90
C MET A 395 -7.08 -10.28 -17.88
N GLN A 396 -6.47 -10.67 -19.00
CA GLN A 396 -7.04 -11.66 -19.91
C GLN A 396 -6.13 -12.88 -19.93
N GLN A 397 -6.70 -14.03 -19.62
CA GLN A 397 -5.97 -15.29 -19.63
C GLN A 397 -6.78 -16.33 -20.39
N THR A 398 -6.17 -16.98 -21.36
CA THR A 398 -6.75 -18.10 -22.10
C THR A 398 -5.90 -19.34 -21.84
N ASP A 399 -6.52 -20.36 -21.26
CA ASP A 399 -5.88 -21.63 -20.93
C ASP A 399 -6.58 -22.78 -21.67
N THR A 400 -5.81 -23.81 -22.05
CA THR A 400 -6.36 -25.08 -22.53
C THR A 400 -6.14 -26.15 -21.47
N LEU A 401 -7.21 -26.73 -20.97
CA LEU A 401 -7.21 -27.80 -19.99
C LEU A 401 -7.52 -29.12 -20.70
N LYS A 402 -6.50 -29.96 -20.90
CA LYS A 402 -6.68 -31.33 -21.37
C LYS A 402 -7.01 -32.23 -20.17
N VAL A 403 -8.19 -32.80 -20.19
CA VAL A 403 -8.68 -33.65 -19.11
C VAL A 403 -8.10 -35.06 -19.23
N ASP A 404 -7.44 -35.53 -18.18
CA ASP A 404 -6.99 -36.92 -18.03
C ASP A 404 -8.00 -37.67 -17.17
N GLU A 405 -8.71 -38.63 -17.78
CA GLU A 405 -9.77 -39.42 -17.08
C GLU A 405 -9.24 -40.09 -15.81
N LYS A 406 -7.98 -40.55 -15.81
CA LYS A 406 -7.36 -41.25 -14.67
C LYS A 406 -7.10 -40.31 -13.47
N LYS A 407 -7.07 -39.01 -13.71
CA LYS A 407 -6.83 -37.98 -12.68
C LYS A 407 -8.10 -37.26 -12.23
N LEU A 408 -9.24 -37.59 -12.82
CA LEU A 408 -10.52 -37.02 -12.41
C LEU A 408 -10.93 -37.50 -11.02
N GLN A 409 -11.41 -36.56 -10.21
CA GLN A 409 -12.15 -36.88 -9.02
C GLN A 409 -13.48 -37.51 -9.45
N GLN A 410 -13.70 -38.76 -9.12
CA GLN A 410 -14.90 -39.55 -9.51
C GLN A 410 -15.86 -39.64 -8.32
N PRO A 411 -16.90 -38.80 -8.25
CA PRO A 411 -17.90 -38.86 -7.17
C PRO A 411 -18.83 -40.11 -7.30
N ALA A 412 -18.95 -40.65 -8.52
CA ALA A 412 -19.71 -41.85 -8.83
C ALA A 412 -19.16 -42.49 -10.11
N GLU A 413 -19.51 -43.78 -10.34
CA GLU A 413 -19.13 -44.48 -11.57
C GLU A 413 -19.65 -43.75 -12.81
N GLY A 414 -18.76 -43.54 -13.76
CA GLY A 414 -19.06 -42.80 -15.01
C GLY A 414 -19.15 -41.27 -14.88
N TRP A 415 -18.92 -40.73 -13.70
CA TRP A 415 -18.93 -39.27 -13.46
C TRP A 415 -17.54 -38.75 -13.09
N GLY A 416 -17.26 -37.49 -13.42
CA GLY A 416 -16.03 -36.83 -13.03
C GLY A 416 -16.23 -35.36 -12.75
N ILE A 417 -15.31 -34.78 -11.99
CA ILE A 417 -15.25 -33.34 -11.70
C ILE A 417 -13.97 -32.77 -12.30
N VAL A 418 -14.12 -31.76 -13.13
CA VAL A 418 -13.03 -30.96 -13.70
C VAL A 418 -12.95 -29.65 -12.93
N THR A 419 -11.81 -29.32 -12.32
CA THR A 419 -11.59 -28.06 -11.62
C THR A 419 -10.89 -27.08 -12.57
N LEU A 420 -11.44 -25.88 -12.67
CA LEU A 420 -10.90 -24.77 -13.44
C LEU A 420 -9.91 -23.97 -12.59
N ASN A 421 -8.85 -23.45 -13.22
CA ASN A 421 -7.86 -22.63 -12.53
C ASN A 421 -8.48 -21.32 -12.03
N ASP A 422 -8.14 -20.94 -10.79
CA ASP A 422 -8.47 -19.66 -10.19
C ASP A 422 -7.17 -18.96 -9.76
N PRO A 423 -6.73 -17.94 -10.52
CA PRO A 423 -5.43 -17.32 -10.28
C PRO A 423 -5.38 -16.55 -8.96
N THR A 424 -4.20 -16.51 -8.35
CA THR A 424 -3.94 -15.85 -7.05
C THR A 424 -4.50 -14.42 -6.96
N PRO A 425 -4.41 -13.54 -7.98
CA PRO A 425 -4.94 -12.19 -7.90
C PRO A 425 -6.43 -12.10 -7.59
N THR A 426 -7.24 -13.03 -8.12
CA THR A 426 -8.69 -13.06 -7.83
C THR A 426 -8.98 -13.68 -6.48
N ARG A 427 -8.20 -14.66 -6.05
CA ARG A 427 -8.35 -15.30 -4.72
C ARG A 427 -8.07 -14.34 -3.57
N THR A 428 -7.19 -13.34 -3.75
CA THR A 428 -6.93 -12.33 -2.71
C THR A 428 -8.16 -11.50 -2.36
N LEU A 429 -9.14 -11.42 -3.26
CA LEU A 429 -10.39 -10.71 -3.02
C LEU A 429 -11.36 -11.46 -2.10
N TYR A 430 -11.17 -12.77 -1.89
CA TYR A 430 -12.07 -13.59 -1.07
C TYR A 430 -12.15 -13.14 0.38
N ALA A 431 -11.08 -12.53 0.89
CA ALA A 431 -11.07 -11.94 2.23
C ALA A 431 -12.11 -10.83 2.40
N TYR A 432 -12.41 -10.10 1.32
CA TYR A 432 -13.41 -9.03 1.33
C TYR A 432 -14.85 -9.54 1.26
N ALA A 433 -15.06 -10.84 1.12
CA ALA A 433 -16.37 -11.49 1.17
C ALA A 433 -16.44 -12.53 2.30
N ALA A 434 -15.64 -12.38 3.35
CA ALA A 434 -15.67 -13.27 4.52
C ALA A 434 -16.96 -13.09 5.34
N ASN A 435 -17.44 -11.85 5.45
CA ASN A 435 -18.64 -11.49 6.19
C ASN A 435 -19.72 -10.97 5.23
N THR A 436 -20.98 -11.12 5.60
CA THR A 436 -22.13 -10.62 4.83
C THR A 436 -22.37 -9.13 5.03
N THR A 437 -21.84 -8.56 6.10
CA THR A 437 -21.95 -7.15 6.46
C THR A 437 -20.62 -6.62 6.98
N ILE A 438 -20.42 -5.32 6.89
CA ILE A 438 -19.27 -4.62 7.47
C ILE A 438 -19.76 -3.49 8.39
N PRO A 439 -19.12 -3.27 9.55
CA PRO A 439 -19.49 -2.20 10.47
C PRO A 439 -19.01 -0.82 10.00
N GLU A 440 -17.94 -0.76 9.23
CA GLU A 440 -17.26 0.45 8.79
C GLU A 440 -16.98 0.44 7.29
N ASN A 441 -16.55 1.58 6.76
CA ASN A 441 -16.10 1.66 5.37
C ASN A 441 -14.85 0.80 5.17
N ILE A 442 -14.81 0.05 4.07
CA ILE A 442 -13.60 -0.64 3.60
C ILE A 442 -13.15 -0.08 2.27
N LEU A 443 -11.84 -0.07 2.06
CA LEU A 443 -11.22 0.33 0.82
C LEU A 443 -10.56 -0.88 0.17
N LEU A 444 -11.02 -1.26 -1.02
CA LEU A 444 -10.34 -2.27 -1.82
C LEU A 444 -9.00 -1.71 -2.30
N PRO A 445 -7.95 -2.55 -2.41
CA PRO A 445 -6.63 -2.11 -2.85
C PRO A 445 -6.65 -1.56 -4.29
N ARG A 446 -7.58 -2.02 -5.11
CA ARG A 446 -7.76 -1.59 -6.51
C ARG A 446 -9.15 -1.97 -7.05
N THR A 447 -9.50 -1.45 -8.22
CA THR A 447 -10.56 -1.98 -9.06
C THR A 447 -10.12 -3.28 -9.72
N VAL A 448 -11.05 -4.08 -10.22
CA VAL A 448 -10.77 -5.38 -10.85
C VAL A 448 -11.42 -5.41 -12.23
N ASN A 449 -10.67 -5.86 -13.23
CA ASN A 449 -11.18 -6.22 -14.54
C ASN A 449 -10.45 -7.49 -15.01
N CYS A 450 -11.11 -8.64 -14.84
CA CYS A 450 -10.50 -9.95 -15.07
C CYS A 450 -11.40 -10.78 -15.98
N THR A 451 -10.83 -11.38 -17.01
CA THR A 451 -11.50 -12.35 -17.89
C THR A 451 -10.62 -13.59 -18.04
N LEU A 452 -11.16 -14.74 -17.66
CA LEU A 452 -10.52 -16.04 -17.75
C LEU A 452 -11.28 -16.90 -18.75
N GLU A 453 -10.63 -17.29 -19.81
CA GLU A 453 -11.15 -18.26 -20.78
C GLU A 453 -10.43 -19.60 -20.57
N THR A 454 -11.18 -20.67 -20.41
CA THR A 454 -10.63 -22.02 -20.34
C THR A 454 -11.28 -22.89 -21.43
N ILE A 455 -10.46 -23.41 -22.32
CA ILE A 455 -10.90 -24.42 -23.30
C ILE A 455 -10.68 -25.79 -22.66
N VAL A 456 -11.74 -26.44 -22.27
CA VAL A 456 -11.70 -27.77 -21.66
C VAL A 456 -11.85 -28.81 -22.76
N CYS A 457 -10.78 -29.59 -22.99
CA CYS A 457 -10.75 -30.70 -23.94
C CYS A 457 -10.98 -32.02 -23.17
N LEU A 458 -12.04 -32.73 -23.53
CA LEU A 458 -12.44 -33.99 -22.88
C LEU A 458 -11.90 -35.20 -23.65
N PRO A 459 -11.64 -36.34 -22.96
CA PRO A 459 -11.41 -37.61 -23.61
C PRO A 459 -12.62 -38.05 -24.43
N GLU A 460 -12.38 -38.93 -25.41
CA GLU A 460 -13.43 -39.53 -26.21
C GLU A 460 -14.44 -40.25 -25.33
N GLY A 461 -15.73 -40.16 -25.66
CA GLY A 461 -16.80 -40.73 -24.88
C GLY A 461 -17.21 -39.99 -23.61
N MET A 462 -16.64 -38.81 -23.32
CA MET A 462 -17.05 -37.96 -22.20
C MET A 462 -17.76 -36.69 -22.67
N LYS A 463 -18.73 -36.21 -21.89
CA LYS A 463 -19.43 -34.92 -22.14
C LYS A 463 -19.56 -34.10 -20.85
N VAL A 464 -19.48 -32.76 -21.00
CA VAL A 464 -19.83 -31.88 -19.89
C VAL A 464 -21.33 -31.86 -19.70
N THR A 465 -21.77 -31.91 -18.45
CA THR A 465 -23.18 -31.72 -18.11
C THR A 465 -23.61 -30.30 -18.48
N PRO A 466 -24.74 -30.10 -19.18
CA PRO A 466 -25.22 -28.78 -19.56
C PRO A 466 -25.29 -27.83 -18.37
N ARG A 467 -24.85 -26.61 -18.57
CA ARG A 467 -24.83 -25.57 -17.54
C ARG A 467 -25.36 -24.26 -18.10
N ALA A 468 -26.21 -23.56 -17.32
CA ALA A 468 -26.72 -22.26 -17.71
C ALA A 468 -25.67 -21.16 -17.50
N ASN A 469 -25.65 -20.19 -18.40
CA ASN A 469 -24.89 -18.96 -18.22
C ASN A 469 -25.47 -18.19 -17.03
N LYS A 470 -24.59 -17.46 -16.33
CA LYS A 470 -24.99 -16.65 -15.16
C LYS A 470 -24.35 -15.28 -15.22
N GLU A 471 -25.12 -14.27 -14.86
CA GLU A 471 -24.68 -12.88 -14.81
C GLU A 471 -25.25 -12.19 -13.58
N ILE A 472 -24.40 -11.45 -12.85
CA ILE A 472 -24.83 -10.48 -11.83
C ILE A 472 -24.23 -9.13 -12.21
N ASN A 473 -25.09 -8.11 -12.28
CA ASN A 473 -24.68 -6.73 -12.58
C ASN A 473 -25.31 -5.79 -11.54
N ASN A 474 -24.48 -4.97 -10.88
CA ASN A 474 -24.92 -4.02 -9.87
C ASN A 474 -24.02 -2.77 -9.85
N ALA A 475 -24.26 -1.82 -8.93
CA ALA A 475 -23.50 -0.57 -8.88
C ALA A 475 -22.00 -0.74 -8.52
N CYS A 476 -21.59 -1.89 -7.93
CA CYS A 476 -20.19 -2.18 -7.65
C CYS A 476 -19.45 -2.77 -8.86
N GLY A 477 -20.17 -3.41 -9.80
CA GLY A 477 -19.55 -4.07 -10.94
C GLY A 477 -20.38 -5.21 -11.52
N LYS A 478 -19.68 -6.18 -12.13
CA LYS A 478 -20.31 -7.26 -12.88
C LYS A 478 -19.54 -8.56 -12.73
N VAL A 479 -20.25 -9.67 -12.62
CA VAL A 479 -19.70 -11.03 -12.74
C VAL A 479 -20.45 -11.80 -13.82
N VAL A 480 -19.72 -12.55 -14.66
CA VAL A 480 -20.29 -13.34 -15.76
C VAL A 480 -19.64 -14.71 -15.78
N PHE A 481 -20.47 -15.75 -15.94
CA PHE A 481 -20.05 -17.10 -16.26
C PHE A 481 -20.78 -17.55 -17.53
N SER A 482 -20.00 -17.91 -18.57
CA SER A 482 -20.51 -18.38 -19.85
C SER A 482 -19.94 -19.74 -20.21
N TYR A 483 -20.81 -20.64 -20.62
CA TYR A 483 -20.49 -22.02 -20.97
C TYR A 483 -20.92 -22.29 -22.41
N GLN A 484 -19.94 -22.47 -23.31
CA GLN A 484 -20.17 -22.69 -24.73
C GLN A 484 -19.65 -24.09 -25.13
N PRO A 485 -20.52 -25.03 -25.53
CA PRO A 485 -20.07 -26.31 -26.05
C PRO A 485 -19.16 -26.15 -27.28
N THR A 486 -18.11 -26.95 -27.34
CA THR A 486 -17.18 -27.05 -28.48
C THR A 486 -17.12 -28.48 -28.99
N LYS A 487 -16.45 -28.70 -30.13
CA LYS A 487 -16.26 -30.06 -30.67
C LYS A 487 -15.45 -30.95 -29.70
N GLU A 488 -14.51 -30.35 -28.96
CA GLU A 488 -13.59 -31.06 -28.07
C GLU A 488 -14.03 -31.05 -26.61
N GLY A 489 -15.14 -30.36 -26.27
CA GLY A 489 -15.63 -30.26 -24.89
C GLY A 489 -16.39 -28.97 -24.59
N MET A 490 -15.78 -28.03 -23.86
CA MET A 490 -16.45 -26.81 -23.39
C MET A 490 -15.48 -25.62 -23.36
N LYS A 491 -15.88 -24.48 -23.93
CA LYS A 491 -15.26 -23.19 -23.63
C LYS A 491 -15.98 -22.54 -22.45
N VAL A 492 -15.22 -22.24 -21.40
CA VAL A 492 -15.72 -21.55 -20.20
C VAL A 492 -15.11 -20.16 -20.13
N THR A 493 -15.95 -19.14 -20.11
CA THR A 493 -15.53 -17.75 -19.89
C THR A 493 -16.04 -17.28 -18.53
N ARG A 494 -15.13 -16.82 -17.68
CA ARG A 494 -15.42 -16.25 -16.35
C ARG A 494 -14.90 -14.83 -16.34
N SER A 495 -15.76 -13.87 -16.01
CA SER A 495 -15.37 -12.45 -15.98
C SER A 495 -15.83 -11.81 -14.67
N LEU A 496 -14.93 -11.05 -14.05
CA LEU A 496 -15.19 -10.27 -12.83
C LEU A 496 -14.72 -8.83 -13.06
N ARG A 497 -15.65 -7.89 -12.93
CA ARG A 497 -15.37 -6.46 -12.91
C ARG A 497 -15.85 -5.86 -11.59
N ILE A 498 -14.94 -5.16 -10.87
CA ILE A 498 -15.26 -4.35 -9.68
C ILE A 498 -14.75 -2.95 -9.96
N SER A 499 -15.66 -2.00 -10.09
CA SER A 499 -15.37 -0.60 -10.45
C SER A 499 -15.35 0.35 -9.26
N ARG A 500 -15.84 -0.09 -8.10
CA ARG A 500 -15.96 0.76 -6.91
C ARG A 500 -15.03 0.27 -5.80
N GLN A 501 -14.01 1.07 -5.47
CA GLN A 501 -13.03 0.73 -4.45
C GLN A 501 -13.52 0.99 -3.02
N LEU A 502 -14.13 2.15 -2.76
CA LEU A 502 -14.69 2.46 -1.45
C LEU A 502 -16.05 1.78 -1.27
N GLN A 503 -16.14 0.91 -0.26
CA GLN A 503 -17.36 0.26 0.14
C GLN A 503 -17.83 0.81 1.48
N THR A 504 -19.08 1.26 1.52
CA THR A 504 -19.76 1.64 2.75
C THR A 504 -20.61 0.46 3.25
N PRO A 505 -21.06 0.44 4.52
CA PRO A 505 -21.97 -0.60 4.99
C PRO A 505 -23.22 -0.77 4.10
N SER A 506 -23.72 0.32 3.50
CA SER A 506 -24.87 0.27 2.60
C SER A 506 -24.58 -0.31 1.22
N SER A 507 -23.39 -0.07 0.67
CA SER A 507 -22.98 -0.56 -0.66
C SER A 507 -22.31 -1.93 -0.64
N TYR A 508 -21.85 -2.37 0.53
CA TYR A 508 -21.08 -3.61 0.66
C TYR A 508 -21.86 -4.86 0.22
N LYS A 509 -23.17 -4.90 0.41
CA LYS A 509 -24.01 -6.02 -0.05
C LYS A 509 -23.87 -6.29 -1.56
N GLU A 510 -23.62 -5.25 -2.34
CA GLU A 510 -23.43 -5.35 -3.80
C GLU A 510 -22.06 -5.97 -4.13
N LEU A 511 -21.01 -5.52 -3.46
CA LEU A 511 -19.69 -6.16 -3.56
C LEU A 511 -19.73 -7.62 -3.10
N TYR A 512 -20.36 -7.88 -1.95
CA TYR A 512 -20.50 -9.23 -1.41
C TYR A 512 -21.19 -10.16 -2.40
N ALA A 513 -22.27 -9.73 -3.05
CA ALA A 513 -22.97 -10.52 -4.04
C ALA A 513 -22.08 -10.93 -5.22
N LEU A 514 -21.24 -10.01 -5.73
CA LEU A 514 -20.29 -10.31 -6.81
C LEU A 514 -19.22 -11.30 -6.36
N LEU A 515 -18.60 -11.06 -5.21
CA LEU A 515 -17.51 -11.90 -4.71
C LEU A 515 -17.98 -13.25 -4.18
N ALA A 516 -19.17 -13.33 -3.58
CA ALA A 516 -19.76 -14.59 -3.15
C ALA A 516 -20.02 -15.50 -4.35
N GLU A 517 -20.54 -14.92 -5.45
CA GLU A 517 -20.74 -15.67 -6.69
C GLU A 517 -19.41 -16.05 -7.35
N TRP A 518 -18.43 -15.11 -7.37
CA TRP A 518 -17.13 -15.42 -7.95
C TRP A 518 -16.41 -16.55 -7.21
N LYS A 519 -16.45 -16.60 -5.88
CA LYS A 519 -15.78 -17.64 -5.07
C LYS A 519 -16.53 -18.97 -4.97
N ASP A 520 -17.78 -19.03 -5.47
CA ASP A 520 -18.57 -20.26 -5.41
C ASP A 520 -17.87 -21.37 -6.21
N THR A 521 -17.55 -22.47 -5.53
CA THR A 521 -16.85 -23.61 -6.12
C THR A 521 -17.59 -24.23 -7.31
N HIS A 522 -18.92 -24.11 -7.35
CA HIS A 522 -19.70 -24.54 -8.50
C HIS A 522 -19.28 -23.79 -9.78
N ASN A 523 -18.89 -22.55 -9.69
CA ASN A 523 -18.47 -21.75 -10.83
C ASN A 523 -17.00 -22.01 -11.26
N HIS A 524 -16.26 -22.78 -10.46
CA HIS A 524 -14.89 -23.22 -10.73
C HIS A 524 -14.78 -24.71 -11.05
N THR A 525 -15.91 -25.41 -11.20
CA THR A 525 -15.93 -26.84 -11.50
C THR A 525 -16.91 -27.15 -12.63
N LEU A 526 -16.60 -28.18 -13.41
CA LEU A 526 -17.51 -28.78 -14.39
C LEU A 526 -17.76 -30.24 -14.02
N VAL A 527 -19.00 -30.66 -14.09
CA VAL A 527 -19.36 -32.06 -13.97
C VAL A 527 -19.33 -32.68 -15.37
N VAL A 528 -18.59 -33.76 -15.51
CA VAL A 528 -18.49 -34.53 -16.74
C VAL A 528 -19.03 -35.93 -16.54
N LYS A 529 -19.56 -36.53 -17.59
CA LYS A 529 -20.08 -37.92 -17.55
C LYS A 529 -19.65 -38.70 -18.79
N LYS A 530 -19.48 -40.00 -18.63
CA LYS A 530 -19.37 -40.90 -19.76
C LYS A 530 -20.70 -40.99 -20.50
N VAL A 531 -20.61 -40.97 -21.82
CA VAL A 531 -21.76 -41.20 -22.69
C VAL A 531 -21.83 -42.70 -22.87
N ALA A 532 -22.95 -43.31 -22.51
CA ALA A 532 -23.18 -44.73 -22.86
C ALA A 532 -23.17 -44.83 -24.38
N GLU A 533 -22.45 -45.83 -24.89
CA GLU A 533 -22.46 -46.19 -26.31
C GLU A 533 -23.86 -46.53 -26.80
#